data_7f1aa0a0c2f89957de47c9c5ebda6d98
#
_entry.id   7f1aa0a0c2f89957de47c9c5ebda6d98
#
_cell.length_a   1.000
_cell.length_b   1.000
_cell.length_c   1.000
_cell.angle_alpha   90.00
_cell.angle_beta   90.00
_cell.angle_gamma   90.00
#
_symmetry.space_group_name_H-M   'P 1'
#
loop_
_entity.id
_entity.type
_entity.pdbx_description
1 polymer ?
#
loop_
_entity_poly.entity_id
_entity_poly.type
_entity_poly.pdbx_seq_one_letter_code
_entity_poly.pdbx_strand_id
1 'polypeptide(L)'
;MPPLQMVSSEQFAVLREHLLRSGFNEKALRQRLDIPPGKEMDLAGLSGSLPAKPKVGDGLDALIYLFVLGESLPVTEAKSLFPPAVWEAMSKTSLVLPDPADANRCLASVALYPIRDLFIASDRWCNPDHSPREMFADIVYPALTKSARQFIDFTSFEPCDDFLELCAGTAPAALLASRSAKNIWATDIAERSIDFGKFNAALNGIHNVTFARGDLYQPVEGRTFDRIAAHPPYVPVLKPAEIFYGGGEVGEEITRRIIMELPSRLKPGGRLYCRTMGTERPGHPFEQRIREWLGERHADFDVALFARVNLEPRQFALEETINKNGGRQEFAQWEKMFARNDVHELVIGIVIVQRHTDQRPSFTIRRTIGSATPAAALEWAMNWEAELQREGAIGRLLQAELLANPKTEIIVRHTLRDGDISPENFTLSIEMPFATDCKAQPWMALLLTRCDGKTKVADLFALAKQNGWIVPETPAEEFSRLLATLVSGGFLQTKDFRLPAATG
;
A
#
# COMPACT_ATOMS: atom_id res chain seq x y z
N MET A 1 -3.27 7.62 -27.54
CA MET A 1 -1.92 7.06 -27.50
C MET A 1 -1.13 7.82 -26.46
N PRO A 2 -0.20 7.19 -25.72
CA PRO A 2 0.72 7.95 -24.92
C PRO A 2 1.52 8.88 -25.83
N PRO A 3 1.94 10.04 -25.34
CA PRO A 3 2.74 10.97 -26.14
C PRO A 3 4.16 10.43 -26.44
N LEU A 4 4.53 9.29 -25.86
CA LEU A 4 5.85 8.69 -25.88
C LEU A 4 6.08 7.79 -27.11
N GLN A 5 7.33 7.78 -27.59
CA GLN A 5 7.77 6.94 -28.68
C GLN A 5 8.76 5.89 -28.19
N MET A 6 8.60 4.65 -28.64
CA MET A 6 9.58 3.60 -28.41
C MET A 6 10.79 3.84 -29.33
N VAL A 7 11.98 3.70 -28.76
CA VAL A 7 13.27 3.89 -29.45
C VAL A 7 14.15 2.65 -29.29
N SER A 8 15.36 2.68 -29.83
CA SER A 8 16.29 1.56 -29.68
C SER A 8 16.76 1.37 -28.22
N SER A 9 17.17 0.15 -27.88
CA SER A 9 17.70 -0.17 -26.56
C SER A 9 18.91 0.69 -26.17
N GLU A 10 19.74 1.09 -27.16
CA GLU A 10 20.89 1.97 -26.94
C GLU A 10 20.43 3.37 -26.51
N GLN A 11 19.38 3.90 -27.13
CA GLN A 11 18.84 5.21 -26.77
C GLN A 11 18.19 5.20 -25.38
N PHE A 12 17.48 4.15 -25.02
CA PHE A 12 17.00 3.97 -23.64
C PHE A 12 18.16 3.81 -22.65
N ALA A 13 19.23 3.11 -23.01
CA ALA A 13 20.41 2.98 -22.16
C ALA A 13 21.07 4.35 -21.91
N VAL A 14 21.20 5.21 -22.93
CA VAL A 14 21.69 6.59 -22.80
C VAL A 14 20.84 7.40 -21.82
N LEU A 15 19.52 7.33 -21.93
CA LEU A 15 18.62 8.01 -20.99
C LEU A 15 18.79 7.50 -19.56
N ARG A 16 18.72 6.19 -19.37
CA ARG A 16 18.84 5.56 -18.05
C ARG A 16 20.18 5.90 -17.40
N GLU A 17 21.28 5.79 -18.12
CA GLU A 17 22.61 6.10 -17.62
C GLU A 17 22.73 7.58 -17.21
N HIS A 18 22.15 8.49 -17.98
CA HIS A 18 22.12 9.89 -17.63
C HIS A 18 21.31 10.16 -16.35
N LEU A 19 20.13 9.58 -16.21
CA LEU A 19 19.29 9.69 -15.00
C LEU A 19 20.05 9.18 -13.76
N LEU A 20 20.73 8.04 -13.88
CA LEU A 20 21.57 7.48 -12.81
C LEU A 20 22.74 8.40 -12.44
N ARG A 21 23.52 8.85 -13.44
CA ARG A 21 24.69 9.71 -13.23
C ARG A 21 24.33 11.09 -12.69
N SER A 22 23.18 11.62 -13.07
CA SER A 22 22.67 12.89 -12.54
C SER A 22 22.20 12.77 -11.10
N GLY A 23 22.14 11.58 -10.54
CA GLY A 23 21.59 11.34 -9.19
C GLY A 23 20.09 11.59 -9.09
N PHE A 24 19.33 11.39 -10.18
CA PHE A 24 17.89 11.56 -10.21
C PHE A 24 17.21 10.45 -9.41
N ASN A 25 17.08 10.64 -8.10
CA ASN A 25 16.52 9.70 -7.16
C ASN A 25 15.63 10.41 -6.11
N GLU A 26 14.85 9.65 -5.34
CA GLU A 26 13.92 10.20 -4.36
C GLU A 26 14.60 11.08 -3.30
N LYS A 27 15.81 10.72 -2.87
CA LYS A 27 16.57 11.51 -1.88
C LYS A 27 16.96 12.87 -2.46
N ALA A 28 17.45 12.89 -3.69
CA ALA A 28 17.81 14.13 -4.38
C ALA A 28 16.59 15.01 -4.63
N LEU A 29 15.46 14.43 -5.03
CA LEU A 29 14.21 15.18 -5.15
C LEU A 29 13.83 15.86 -3.84
N ARG A 30 13.84 15.12 -2.73
CA ARG A 30 13.54 15.68 -1.41
C ARG A 30 14.45 16.84 -1.04
N GLN A 31 15.74 16.69 -1.30
CA GLN A 31 16.74 17.74 -0.99
C GLN A 31 16.56 18.98 -1.85
N ARG A 32 16.38 18.80 -3.18
CA ARG A 32 16.25 19.93 -4.13
C ARG A 32 14.90 20.66 -4.00
N LEU A 33 13.87 19.97 -3.56
CA LEU A 33 12.52 20.51 -3.37
C LEU A 33 12.23 20.89 -1.90
N ASP A 34 13.22 20.80 -1.02
CA ASP A 34 13.11 21.12 0.42
C ASP A 34 11.91 20.41 1.08
N ILE A 35 11.73 19.12 0.75
CA ILE A 35 10.68 18.29 1.33
C ILE A 35 11.15 17.71 2.66
N PRO A 36 10.53 18.07 3.80
CA PRO A 36 10.98 17.63 5.11
C PRO A 36 10.99 16.10 5.27
N PRO A 37 11.87 15.55 6.11
CA PRO A 37 11.80 14.15 6.51
C PRO A 37 10.40 13.79 7.06
N GLY A 38 9.87 12.63 6.69
CA GLY A 38 8.55 12.16 7.14
C GLY A 38 7.34 12.76 6.38
N LYS A 39 7.51 13.86 5.63
CA LYS A 39 6.46 14.34 4.72
C LYS A 39 6.39 13.41 3.50
N GLU A 40 5.22 12.88 3.20
CA GLU A 40 5.03 12.07 1.99
C GLU A 40 5.27 12.93 0.73
N MET A 41 5.95 12.34 -0.26
CA MET A 41 6.14 12.96 -1.55
C MET A 41 5.00 12.51 -2.46
N ASP A 42 4.12 13.44 -2.79
CA ASP A 42 2.95 13.20 -3.65
C ASP A 42 3.01 14.14 -4.85
N LEU A 43 3.16 13.57 -6.04
CA LEU A 43 3.30 14.34 -7.27
C LEU A 43 2.06 15.20 -7.57
N ALA A 44 0.87 14.72 -7.19
CA ALA A 44 -0.37 15.43 -7.41
C ALA A 44 -0.48 16.74 -6.60
N GLY A 45 0.13 16.76 -5.39
CA GLY A 45 0.13 17.93 -4.50
C GLY A 45 1.45 18.72 -4.47
N LEU A 46 2.49 18.20 -5.17
CA LEU A 46 3.85 18.71 -4.99
C LEU A 46 4.00 20.16 -5.43
N SER A 47 3.56 20.49 -6.62
CA SER A 47 3.71 21.81 -7.21
C SER A 47 2.97 22.92 -6.44
N GLY A 48 1.79 22.61 -5.85
CA GLY A 48 1.02 23.53 -5.00
C GLY A 48 1.61 23.74 -3.60
N SER A 49 2.52 22.87 -3.16
CA SER A 49 3.10 22.92 -1.82
C SER A 49 4.49 23.57 -1.75
N LEU A 50 5.07 23.94 -2.90
CA LEU A 50 6.39 24.57 -2.94
C LEU A 50 6.32 26.07 -2.69
N PRO A 51 7.10 26.62 -1.74
CA PRO A 51 7.09 28.04 -1.42
C PRO A 51 7.66 28.91 -2.55
N ALA A 52 8.54 28.35 -3.39
CA ALA A 52 9.09 28.98 -4.59
C ALA A 52 9.56 27.92 -5.58
N LYS A 53 9.56 28.25 -6.88
CA LYS A 53 10.16 27.39 -7.90
C LYS A 53 11.68 27.34 -7.72
N PRO A 54 12.30 26.15 -7.69
CA PRO A 54 13.76 26.06 -7.59
C PRO A 54 14.43 26.69 -8.81
N LYS A 55 15.61 27.27 -8.61
CA LYS A 55 16.43 27.75 -9.74
C LYS A 55 17.08 26.56 -10.41
N VAL A 56 17.18 26.61 -11.74
CA VAL A 56 17.86 25.59 -12.53
C VAL A 56 19.35 25.95 -12.58
N GLY A 57 20.18 25.17 -11.90
CA GLY A 57 21.63 25.37 -11.82
C GLY A 57 22.44 24.26 -12.49
N ASP A 58 21.87 23.07 -12.62
CA ASP A 58 22.52 21.90 -13.18
C ASP A 58 21.52 20.96 -13.91
N GLY A 59 22.04 19.85 -14.47
CA GLY A 59 21.22 18.89 -15.18
C GLY A 59 20.17 18.19 -14.30
N LEU A 60 20.44 17.99 -13.02
CA LEU A 60 19.46 17.42 -12.07
C LEU A 60 18.30 18.40 -11.82
N ASP A 61 18.62 19.67 -11.62
CA ASP A 61 17.59 20.70 -11.49
C ASP A 61 16.72 20.78 -12.75
N ALA A 62 17.32 20.68 -13.94
CA ALA A 62 16.60 20.66 -15.21
C ALA A 62 15.69 19.45 -15.34
N LEU A 63 16.12 18.25 -14.91
CA LEU A 63 15.28 17.06 -14.87
C LEU A 63 14.08 17.25 -13.93
N ILE A 64 14.32 17.76 -12.73
CA ILE A 64 13.25 18.04 -11.74
C ILE A 64 12.27 19.06 -12.30
N TYR A 65 12.80 20.16 -12.86
CA TYR A 65 11.99 21.25 -13.37
C TYR A 65 11.08 20.83 -14.53
N LEU A 66 11.63 20.11 -15.51
CA LEU A 66 10.89 19.60 -16.67
C LEU A 66 9.91 18.48 -16.26
N PHE A 67 10.40 17.44 -15.59
CA PHE A 67 9.68 16.17 -15.47
C PHE A 67 8.85 16.04 -14.19
N VAL A 68 9.32 16.60 -13.09
CA VAL A 68 8.61 16.53 -11.80
C VAL A 68 7.66 17.71 -11.65
N LEU A 69 8.15 18.94 -11.83
CA LEU A 69 7.35 20.15 -11.69
C LEU A 69 6.53 20.47 -12.93
N GLY A 70 6.96 20.03 -14.10
CA GLY A 70 6.24 20.23 -15.36
C GLY A 70 6.44 21.58 -16.02
N GLU A 71 7.44 22.29 -15.58
CA GLU A 71 7.76 23.61 -16.09
C GLU A 71 8.45 23.57 -17.46
N SER A 72 8.38 24.67 -18.20
CA SER A 72 9.10 24.80 -19.48
C SER A 72 10.45 25.49 -19.29
N LEU A 73 11.45 25.10 -20.08
CA LEU A 73 12.80 25.71 -20.14
C LEU A 73 13.09 26.31 -21.51
N PRO A 74 13.93 27.34 -21.61
CA PRO A 74 14.49 27.76 -22.89
C PRO A 74 15.24 26.59 -23.53
N VAL A 75 15.03 26.34 -24.82
CA VAL A 75 15.68 25.22 -25.55
C VAL A 75 17.20 25.35 -25.50
N THR A 76 17.74 26.56 -25.59
CA THR A 76 19.18 26.81 -25.50
C THR A 76 19.78 26.45 -24.16
N GLU A 77 19.08 26.77 -23.07
CA GLU A 77 19.45 26.41 -21.70
C GLU A 77 19.37 24.90 -21.50
N ALA A 78 18.26 24.26 -21.87
CA ALA A 78 18.12 22.81 -21.76
C ALA A 78 19.23 22.06 -22.52
N LYS A 79 19.54 22.48 -23.77
CA LYS A 79 20.66 21.90 -24.56
C LYS A 79 22.02 22.12 -23.93
N SER A 80 22.24 23.16 -23.14
CA SER A 80 23.51 23.36 -22.44
C SER A 80 23.68 22.47 -21.22
N LEU A 81 22.56 22.03 -20.61
CA LEU A 81 22.52 21.22 -19.39
C LEU A 81 22.51 19.73 -19.68
N PHE A 82 22.08 19.31 -20.88
CA PHE A 82 22.03 17.90 -21.25
C PHE A 82 23.06 17.56 -22.33
N PRO A 83 23.79 16.42 -22.21
CA PRO A 83 24.64 15.93 -23.28
C PRO A 83 23.86 15.79 -24.61
N PRO A 84 24.51 16.04 -25.79
CA PRO A 84 23.80 15.96 -27.07
C PRO A 84 23.07 14.64 -27.33
N ALA A 85 23.69 13.50 -27.00
CA ALA A 85 23.05 12.19 -27.13
C ALA A 85 21.80 12.00 -26.22
N VAL A 86 21.83 12.57 -25.02
CA VAL A 86 20.70 12.55 -24.09
C VAL A 86 19.56 13.42 -24.63
N TRP A 87 19.88 14.63 -25.09
CA TRP A 87 18.90 15.52 -25.71
C TRP A 87 18.23 14.89 -26.94
N GLU A 88 19.04 14.23 -27.80
CA GLU A 88 18.53 13.50 -28.96
C GLU A 88 17.57 12.37 -28.52
N ALA A 89 17.97 11.58 -27.53
CA ALA A 89 17.16 10.48 -27.02
C ALA A 89 15.84 10.98 -26.38
N MET A 90 15.89 12.07 -25.59
CA MET A 90 14.66 12.71 -25.03
C MET A 90 13.73 13.22 -26.14
N SER A 91 14.28 13.80 -27.20
CA SER A 91 13.50 14.29 -28.35
C SER A 91 12.87 13.15 -29.13
N LYS A 92 13.63 12.07 -29.42
CA LYS A 92 13.14 10.91 -30.16
C LYS A 92 12.08 10.10 -29.41
N THR A 93 12.20 10.02 -28.09
CA THR A 93 11.21 9.38 -27.23
C THR A 93 9.98 10.26 -27.00
N SER A 94 9.99 11.50 -27.50
CA SER A 94 8.98 12.51 -27.19
C SER A 94 8.84 12.83 -25.70
N LEU A 95 9.85 12.53 -24.90
CA LEU A 95 9.89 12.96 -23.49
C LEU A 95 9.90 14.49 -23.38
N VAL A 96 10.60 15.15 -24.30
CA VAL A 96 10.64 16.61 -24.39
C VAL A 96 10.09 17.06 -25.75
N LEU A 97 9.20 18.03 -25.70
CA LEU A 97 8.54 18.63 -26.87
C LEU A 97 8.72 20.14 -26.88
N PRO A 98 8.62 20.79 -28.04
CA PRO A 98 8.47 22.24 -28.08
C PRO A 98 7.26 22.70 -27.25
N ASP A 99 7.41 23.82 -26.56
CA ASP A 99 6.28 24.42 -25.84
C ASP A 99 5.31 25.04 -26.86
N PRO A 100 4.01 24.64 -26.85
CA PRO A 100 3.03 25.18 -27.79
C PRO A 100 2.85 26.71 -27.69
N ALA A 101 3.14 27.28 -26.51
CA ALA A 101 3.01 28.71 -26.27
C ALA A 101 4.23 29.54 -26.71
N ASP A 102 5.43 28.92 -26.74
CA ASP A 102 6.66 29.57 -27.15
C ASP A 102 7.65 28.55 -27.77
N ALA A 103 7.84 28.60 -29.07
CA ALA A 103 8.73 27.67 -29.81
C ALA A 103 10.20 27.73 -29.38
N ASN A 104 10.64 28.78 -28.65
CA ASN A 104 11.99 28.86 -28.08
C ASN A 104 12.11 28.10 -26.74
N ARG A 105 11.03 27.55 -26.23
CA ARG A 105 10.98 26.77 -25.00
C ARG A 105 10.64 25.33 -25.28
N CYS A 106 10.97 24.47 -24.35
CA CYS A 106 10.62 23.06 -24.35
C CYS A 106 9.96 22.70 -23.02
N LEU A 107 9.11 21.68 -23.08
CA LEU A 107 8.42 21.11 -21.91
C LEU A 107 8.45 19.57 -21.97
N ALA A 108 8.27 18.93 -20.85
CA ALA A 108 8.10 17.49 -20.83
C ALA A 108 6.65 17.10 -21.17
N SER A 109 6.48 16.11 -22.03
CA SER A 109 5.17 15.60 -22.45
C SER A 109 4.45 14.80 -21.35
N VAL A 110 5.21 14.24 -20.43
CA VAL A 110 4.81 13.34 -19.34
C VAL A 110 5.49 13.74 -18.03
N ALA A 111 5.02 13.24 -16.92
CA ALA A 111 5.79 13.22 -15.68
C ALA A 111 6.80 12.05 -15.75
N LEU A 112 8.02 12.28 -15.28
CA LEU A 112 9.04 11.24 -15.07
C LEU A 112 9.63 11.45 -13.68
N TYR A 113 9.66 10.40 -12.89
CA TYR A 113 10.07 10.46 -11.49
C TYR A 113 10.68 9.13 -11.03
N PRO A 114 11.58 9.15 -10.04
CA PRO A 114 12.11 7.95 -9.43
C PRO A 114 11.12 7.32 -8.45
N ILE A 115 11.04 5.99 -8.43
CA ILE A 115 10.43 5.19 -7.39
C ILE A 115 11.39 4.10 -7.00
N ARG A 116 11.89 4.14 -5.75
CA ARG A 116 13.01 3.31 -5.32
C ARG A 116 14.17 3.49 -6.30
N ASP A 117 14.53 2.47 -7.05
CA ASP A 117 15.62 2.47 -8.03
C ASP A 117 15.13 2.36 -9.49
N LEU A 118 13.86 2.65 -9.73
CA LEU A 118 13.23 2.71 -11.04
C LEU A 118 12.93 4.15 -11.45
N PHE A 119 12.90 4.39 -12.76
CA PHE A 119 12.41 5.61 -13.38
C PHE A 119 11.05 5.32 -14.02
N ILE A 120 10.02 6.03 -13.60
CA ILE A 120 8.64 5.79 -14.03
C ILE A 120 8.10 7.03 -14.73
N ALA A 121 7.64 6.85 -15.96
CA ALA A 121 6.88 7.84 -16.70
C ALA A 121 5.36 7.58 -16.51
N SER A 122 4.60 8.66 -16.36
CA SER A 122 3.12 8.65 -16.31
C SER A 122 2.56 9.88 -16.99
N ASP A 123 1.25 9.92 -17.15
CA ASP A 123 0.59 11.18 -17.51
C ASP A 123 0.81 12.23 -16.41
N ARG A 124 0.71 13.50 -16.80
CA ARG A 124 0.71 14.61 -15.85
C ARG A 124 -0.67 14.76 -15.23
N TRP A 125 -0.72 15.02 -13.94
CA TRP A 125 -1.96 15.24 -13.20
C TRP A 125 -2.50 16.68 -13.33
N CYS A 126 -1.62 17.66 -13.40
CA CYS A 126 -1.97 19.07 -13.51
C CYS A 126 -1.06 19.79 -14.52
N ASN A 127 -1.48 20.97 -14.95
CA ASN A 127 -0.64 21.89 -15.68
C ASN A 127 0.40 22.55 -14.74
N PRO A 128 1.51 23.11 -15.28
CA PRO A 128 2.52 23.77 -14.46
C PRO A 128 2.00 24.95 -13.62
N ASP A 129 0.94 25.61 -14.08
CA ASP A 129 0.27 26.70 -13.38
C ASP A 129 -0.80 26.24 -12.38
N HIS A 130 -0.86 24.92 -12.12
CA HIS A 130 -1.85 24.25 -11.27
C HIS A 130 -3.31 24.30 -11.79
N SER A 131 -3.54 24.83 -12.98
CA SER A 131 -4.84 24.74 -13.60
C SER A 131 -5.18 23.26 -13.86
N PRO A 132 -6.47 22.90 -13.78
CA PRO A 132 -6.91 21.57 -14.17
C PRO A 132 -6.49 21.25 -15.60
N ARG A 133 -5.87 20.09 -15.80
CA ARG A 133 -5.61 19.59 -17.13
C ARG A 133 -6.88 18.93 -17.67
N GLU A 134 -7.09 19.05 -18.98
CA GLU A 134 -8.10 18.23 -19.63
C GLU A 134 -7.77 16.75 -19.42
N MET A 135 -8.63 16.05 -18.67
CA MET A 135 -8.43 14.66 -18.30
C MET A 135 -8.95 13.76 -19.41
N PHE A 136 -8.07 12.88 -19.89
CA PHE A 136 -8.51 11.79 -20.77
C PHE A 136 -9.17 10.69 -19.93
N ALA A 137 -10.17 10.02 -20.50
CA ALA A 137 -10.85 8.91 -19.81
C ALA A 137 -9.88 7.77 -19.44
N ASP A 138 -8.79 7.61 -20.20
CA ASP A 138 -7.75 6.59 -20.04
C ASP A 138 -6.42 7.15 -19.51
N ILE A 139 -6.46 8.27 -18.77
CA ILE A 139 -5.25 8.85 -18.16
C ILE A 139 -4.54 7.81 -17.27
N VAL A 140 -3.23 7.75 -17.37
CA VAL A 140 -2.40 6.83 -16.58
C VAL A 140 -1.89 7.57 -15.35
N TYR A 141 -2.48 7.23 -14.21
CA TYR A 141 -2.23 7.91 -12.94
C TYR A 141 -0.78 7.75 -12.46
N PRO A 142 -0.17 8.80 -11.85
CA PRO A 142 1.18 8.72 -11.34
C PRO A 142 1.35 7.70 -10.21
N ALA A 143 2.43 6.92 -10.26
CA ALA A 143 2.79 6.01 -9.17
C ALA A 143 3.50 6.72 -7.99
N LEU A 144 3.93 7.98 -8.14
CA LEU A 144 4.47 8.79 -7.05
C LEU A 144 3.35 9.55 -6.34
N THR A 145 2.45 8.80 -5.73
CA THR A 145 1.34 9.29 -4.90
C THR A 145 1.28 8.49 -3.62
N LYS A 146 0.61 9.04 -2.61
CA LYS A 146 0.45 8.38 -1.31
C LYS A 146 -0.14 6.97 -1.43
N SER A 147 -1.20 6.80 -2.23
CA SER A 147 -1.86 5.52 -2.40
C SER A 147 -1.00 4.49 -3.14
N ALA A 148 -0.35 4.90 -4.23
CA ALA A 148 0.52 4.02 -5.00
C ALA A 148 1.80 3.63 -4.23
N ARG A 149 2.37 4.56 -3.43
CA ARG A 149 3.49 4.25 -2.53
C ARG A 149 3.10 3.20 -1.51
N GLN A 150 1.96 3.34 -0.85
CA GLN A 150 1.47 2.34 0.09
C GLN A 150 1.25 0.97 -0.57
N PHE A 151 0.68 0.95 -1.77
CA PHE A 151 0.56 -0.27 -2.55
C PHE A 151 1.93 -0.96 -2.78
N ILE A 152 2.92 -0.19 -3.26
CA ILE A 152 4.27 -0.70 -3.53
C ILE A 152 4.96 -1.15 -2.23
N ASP A 153 4.85 -0.34 -1.16
CA ASP A 153 5.57 -0.59 0.09
C ASP A 153 5.02 -1.81 0.83
N PHE A 154 3.73 -2.11 0.70
CA PHE A 154 3.11 -3.28 1.34
C PHE A 154 2.96 -4.50 0.42
N THR A 155 3.41 -4.43 -0.82
CA THR A 155 3.52 -5.59 -1.71
C THR A 155 4.84 -6.32 -1.45
N SER A 156 4.77 -7.65 -1.28
CA SER A 156 5.97 -8.48 -1.14
C SER A 156 6.62 -8.75 -2.49
N PHE A 157 7.92 -8.45 -2.58
CA PHE A 157 8.78 -8.75 -3.72
C PHE A 157 9.78 -9.88 -3.41
N GLU A 158 9.47 -10.75 -2.46
CA GLU A 158 10.26 -11.95 -2.21
C GLU A 158 10.30 -12.86 -3.45
N PRO A 159 11.35 -13.66 -3.63
CA PRO A 159 11.50 -14.53 -4.79
C PRO A 159 10.27 -15.42 -5.05
N CYS A 160 9.84 -15.48 -6.30
CA CYS A 160 8.74 -16.33 -6.74
C CYS A 160 8.90 -16.71 -8.23
N ASP A 161 8.09 -17.69 -8.68
CA ASP A 161 8.13 -18.09 -10.08
C ASP A 161 7.22 -17.20 -10.95
N ASP A 162 5.96 -17.02 -10.54
CA ASP A 162 4.95 -16.31 -11.33
C ASP A 162 4.33 -15.15 -10.55
N PHE A 163 4.51 -13.93 -11.07
CA PHE A 163 4.00 -12.68 -10.53
C PHE A 163 3.01 -12.04 -11.50
N LEU A 164 1.89 -11.53 -10.99
CA LEU A 164 0.90 -10.77 -11.76
C LEU A 164 0.63 -9.42 -11.11
N GLU A 165 0.68 -8.35 -11.89
CA GLU A 165 0.09 -7.06 -11.52
C GLU A 165 -1.20 -6.83 -12.32
N LEU A 166 -2.31 -6.64 -11.61
CA LEU A 166 -3.62 -6.28 -12.14
C LEU A 166 -3.85 -4.78 -12.03
N CYS A 167 -4.56 -4.19 -13.00
CA CYS A 167 -4.80 -2.74 -13.07
C CYS A 167 -3.46 -1.99 -13.01
N ALA A 168 -2.53 -2.42 -13.85
CA ALA A 168 -1.12 -2.13 -13.71
C ALA A 168 -0.75 -0.64 -13.90
N GLY A 169 -1.53 0.13 -14.69
CA GLY A 169 -1.22 1.53 -14.96
C GLY A 169 0.20 1.71 -15.51
N THR A 170 1.09 2.34 -14.73
CA THR A 170 2.52 2.47 -15.06
C THR A 170 3.35 1.21 -14.77
N ALA A 171 2.73 0.16 -14.25
CA ALA A 171 3.27 -1.15 -13.88
C ALA A 171 4.40 -1.15 -12.82
N PRO A 172 4.31 -0.35 -11.76
CA PRO A 172 5.41 -0.22 -10.82
C PRO A 172 5.70 -1.51 -10.05
N ALA A 173 4.68 -2.31 -9.70
CA ALA A 173 4.90 -3.56 -8.97
C ALA A 173 5.51 -4.64 -9.87
N ALA A 174 5.06 -4.78 -11.12
CA ALA A 174 5.65 -5.71 -12.08
C ALA A 174 7.12 -5.37 -12.38
N LEU A 175 7.44 -4.09 -12.53
CA LEU A 175 8.81 -3.64 -12.75
C LEU A 175 9.71 -3.89 -11.54
N LEU A 176 9.22 -3.68 -10.32
CA LEU A 176 9.96 -4.01 -9.10
C LEU A 176 10.16 -5.52 -8.94
N ALA A 177 9.12 -6.32 -9.26
CA ALA A 177 9.20 -7.79 -9.22
C ALA A 177 10.20 -8.38 -10.24
N SER A 178 10.62 -7.61 -11.25
CA SER A 178 11.51 -8.08 -12.32
C SER A 178 12.84 -8.67 -11.84
N ARG A 179 13.25 -8.36 -10.62
CA ARG A 179 14.49 -8.82 -9.99
C ARG A 179 14.35 -10.11 -9.20
N SER A 180 13.11 -10.43 -8.80
CA SER A 180 12.84 -11.53 -7.86
C SER A 180 11.88 -12.57 -8.43
N ALA A 181 11.14 -12.26 -9.48
CA ALA A 181 10.24 -13.19 -10.13
C ALA A 181 10.76 -13.64 -11.50
N LYS A 182 10.48 -14.91 -11.87
CA LYS A 182 10.93 -15.47 -13.16
C LYS A 182 10.02 -15.02 -14.30
N ASN A 183 8.70 -15.16 -14.14
CA ASN A 183 7.68 -14.83 -15.12
C ASN A 183 6.78 -13.74 -14.55
N ILE A 184 6.69 -12.63 -15.24
CA ILE A 184 5.95 -11.48 -14.75
C ILE A 184 4.93 -11.06 -15.80
N TRP A 185 3.71 -10.82 -15.35
CA TRP A 185 2.63 -10.31 -16.15
C TRP A 185 2.11 -9.00 -15.55
N ALA A 186 1.83 -8.05 -16.42
CA ALA A 186 1.16 -6.80 -16.07
C ALA A 186 -0.04 -6.63 -17.00
N THR A 187 -1.24 -6.57 -16.43
CA THR A 187 -2.48 -6.43 -17.21
C THR A 187 -3.22 -5.16 -16.86
N ASP A 188 -3.79 -4.52 -17.86
CA ASP A 188 -4.61 -3.33 -17.70
C ASP A 188 -5.68 -3.28 -18.81
N ILE A 189 -6.81 -2.67 -18.52
CA ILE A 189 -7.89 -2.52 -19.49
C ILE A 189 -7.58 -1.44 -20.55
N ALA A 190 -6.76 -0.44 -20.18
CA ALA A 190 -6.37 0.66 -21.03
C ALA A 190 -5.12 0.33 -21.86
N GLU A 191 -5.20 0.49 -23.18
CA GLU A 191 -4.02 0.35 -24.07
C GLU A 191 -2.92 1.33 -23.68
N ARG A 192 -3.31 2.54 -23.30
CA ARG A 192 -2.40 3.59 -22.85
C ARG A 192 -1.54 3.16 -21.66
N SER A 193 -2.13 2.43 -20.68
CA SER A 193 -1.39 1.85 -19.54
C SER A 193 -0.36 0.82 -20.01
N ILE A 194 -0.72 -0.03 -20.96
CA ILE A 194 0.18 -1.02 -21.53
C ILE A 194 1.38 -0.36 -22.23
N ASP A 195 1.13 0.72 -22.97
CA ASP A 195 2.19 1.47 -23.65
C ASP A 195 3.14 2.15 -22.65
N PHE A 196 2.61 2.77 -21.58
CA PHE A 196 3.45 3.32 -20.50
C PHE A 196 4.26 2.23 -19.80
N GLY A 197 3.63 1.08 -19.50
CA GLY A 197 4.33 -0.06 -18.89
C GLY A 197 5.50 -0.56 -19.75
N LYS A 198 5.29 -0.73 -21.07
CA LYS A 198 6.35 -1.10 -22.03
C LYS A 198 7.46 -0.06 -22.09
N PHE A 199 7.10 1.23 -22.13
CA PHE A 199 8.08 2.33 -22.13
C PHE A 199 8.92 2.32 -20.84
N ASN A 200 8.28 2.20 -19.69
CA ASN A 200 8.92 2.15 -18.38
C ASN A 200 9.84 0.93 -18.25
N ALA A 201 9.43 -0.24 -18.76
CA ALA A 201 10.28 -1.43 -18.81
C ALA A 201 11.54 -1.17 -19.65
N ALA A 202 11.39 -0.63 -20.86
CA ALA A 202 12.51 -0.32 -21.75
C ALA A 202 13.46 0.72 -21.14
N LEU A 203 12.93 1.79 -20.54
CA LEU A 203 13.72 2.83 -19.87
C LEU A 203 14.57 2.24 -18.74
N ASN A 204 14.03 1.29 -17.98
CA ASN A 204 14.75 0.63 -16.88
C ASN A 204 15.60 -0.58 -17.33
N GLY A 205 15.55 -0.96 -18.61
CA GLY A 205 16.28 -2.12 -19.13
C GLY A 205 15.72 -3.46 -18.65
N ILE A 206 14.40 -3.50 -18.41
CA ILE A 206 13.67 -4.68 -17.94
C ILE A 206 13.05 -5.41 -19.13
N HIS A 207 13.28 -6.73 -19.24
CA HIS A 207 12.88 -7.52 -20.41
C HIS A 207 12.03 -8.74 -20.08
N ASN A 208 11.82 -9.04 -18.79
CA ASN A 208 11.11 -10.25 -18.33
C ASN A 208 9.66 -9.96 -17.90
N VAL A 209 9.08 -8.83 -18.30
CA VAL A 209 7.67 -8.49 -18.03
C VAL A 209 6.85 -8.60 -19.31
N THR A 210 5.77 -9.35 -19.26
CA THR A 210 4.79 -9.45 -20.32
C THR A 210 3.62 -8.50 -20.04
N PHE A 211 3.39 -7.55 -20.95
CA PHE A 211 2.29 -6.61 -20.87
C PHE A 211 1.12 -7.06 -21.75
N ALA A 212 -0.08 -7.13 -21.21
CA ALA A 212 -1.25 -7.56 -21.96
C ALA A 212 -2.50 -6.73 -21.62
N ARG A 213 -3.16 -6.22 -22.65
CA ARG A 213 -4.40 -5.48 -22.50
C ARG A 213 -5.57 -6.44 -22.30
N GLY A 214 -6.44 -6.14 -21.33
CA GLY A 214 -7.71 -6.83 -21.11
C GLY A 214 -8.29 -6.57 -19.73
N ASP A 215 -9.48 -7.08 -19.52
CA ASP A 215 -10.22 -6.90 -18.27
C ASP A 215 -9.72 -7.91 -17.22
N LEU A 216 -9.05 -7.41 -16.17
CA LEU A 216 -8.51 -8.16 -15.05
C LEU A 216 -7.69 -9.39 -15.50
N TYR A 217 -8.20 -10.61 -15.21
CA TYR A 217 -7.52 -11.87 -15.51
C TYR A 217 -7.70 -12.38 -16.94
N GLN A 218 -8.52 -11.73 -17.77
CA GLN A 218 -8.78 -12.19 -19.13
C GLN A 218 -7.51 -12.45 -19.96
N PRO A 219 -6.48 -11.56 -19.95
CA PRO A 219 -5.27 -11.81 -20.73
C PRO A 219 -4.40 -12.96 -20.21
N VAL A 220 -4.66 -13.41 -19.01
CA VAL A 220 -3.89 -14.48 -18.32
C VAL A 220 -4.80 -15.67 -17.98
N GLU A 221 -5.83 -15.91 -18.77
CA GLU A 221 -6.74 -17.03 -18.59
C GLU A 221 -5.97 -18.36 -18.53
N GLY A 222 -6.39 -19.25 -17.60
CA GLY A 222 -5.74 -20.55 -17.40
C GLY A 222 -4.40 -20.50 -16.64
N ARG A 223 -3.87 -19.31 -16.30
CA ARG A 223 -2.64 -19.18 -15.51
C ARG A 223 -2.92 -19.06 -14.02
N THR A 224 -1.94 -19.52 -13.24
CA THR A 224 -1.92 -19.39 -11.77
C THR A 224 -0.62 -18.71 -11.32
N PHE A 225 -0.69 -18.01 -10.19
CA PHE A 225 0.39 -17.14 -9.73
C PHE A 225 0.78 -17.43 -8.28
N ASP A 226 2.06 -17.21 -7.97
CA ASP A 226 2.57 -17.21 -6.60
C ASP A 226 2.25 -15.87 -5.90
N ARG A 227 2.30 -14.77 -6.67
CA ARG A 227 2.00 -13.43 -6.19
C ARG A 227 1.08 -12.72 -7.18
N ILE A 228 0.04 -12.08 -6.63
CA ILE A 228 -0.82 -11.16 -7.37
C ILE A 228 -0.78 -9.84 -6.63
N ALA A 229 -0.47 -8.76 -7.31
CA ALA A 229 -0.53 -7.40 -6.81
C ALA A 229 -1.63 -6.65 -7.55
N ALA A 230 -2.46 -5.86 -6.84
CA ALA A 230 -3.54 -5.12 -7.45
C ALA A 230 -3.75 -3.76 -6.77
N HIS A 231 -3.85 -2.72 -7.59
CA HIS A 231 -4.26 -1.40 -7.16
C HIS A 231 -5.42 -0.94 -8.06
N PRO A 232 -6.59 -1.60 -7.93
CA PRO A 232 -7.74 -1.31 -8.77
C PRO A 232 -8.31 0.08 -8.49
N PRO A 233 -9.15 0.65 -9.38
CA PRO A 233 -10.04 1.74 -9.01
C PRO A 233 -10.97 1.29 -7.88
N TYR A 234 -11.03 2.08 -6.81
CA TYR A 234 -11.77 1.73 -5.58
C TYR A 234 -12.54 2.89 -4.96
N VAL A 235 -12.58 4.05 -5.61
CA VAL A 235 -13.29 5.20 -5.04
C VAL A 235 -14.79 5.07 -5.34
N PRO A 236 -15.69 5.22 -4.36
CA PRO A 236 -17.13 5.33 -4.61
C PRO A 236 -17.43 6.46 -5.60
N VAL A 237 -18.38 6.24 -6.50
CA VAL A 237 -18.78 7.25 -7.49
C VAL A 237 -20.28 7.27 -7.72
N LEU A 238 -20.87 8.47 -7.83
CA LEU A 238 -22.29 8.63 -8.15
C LEU A 238 -22.61 8.40 -9.64
N LYS A 239 -21.62 8.55 -10.50
CA LYS A 239 -21.70 8.41 -11.94
C LYS A 239 -20.44 7.73 -12.46
N PRO A 240 -20.44 7.13 -13.65
CA PRO A 240 -19.21 6.64 -14.26
C PRO A 240 -18.12 7.74 -14.23
N ALA A 241 -16.95 7.38 -13.80
CA ALA A 241 -15.78 8.24 -13.65
C ALA A 241 -14.64 7.70 -14.54
N GLU A 242 -13.48 8.34 -14.45
CA GLU A 242 -12.25 7.90 -15.09
C GLU A 242 -11.93 6.46 -14.73
N ILE A 243 -11.37 5.69 -15.67
CA ILE A 243 -11.11 4.24 -15.52
C ILE A 243 -10.26 3.93 -14.28
N PHE A 244 -9.31 4.79 -13.93
CA PHE A 244 -8.41 4.57 -12.80
C PHE A 244 -9.02 4.94 -11.43
N TYR A 245 -10.19 5.60 -11.39
CA TYR A 245 -10.74 6.21 -10.17
C TYR A 245 -11.95 5.46 -9.63
N GLY A 246 -12.97 5.27 -10.44
CA GLY A 246 -14.27 4.77 -9.99
C GLY A 246 -14.30 3.27 -9.77
N GLY A 247 -14.49 2.85 -8.53
CA GLY A 247 -14.67 1.45 -8.11
C GLY A 247 -16.12 1.00 -8.00
N GLY A 248 -17.04 1.70 -8.73
CA GLY A 248 -18.47 1.48 -8.63
C GLY A 248 -19.12 2.32 -7.52
N GLU A 249 -20.40 2.06 -7.26
CA GLU A 249 -21.21 2.88 -6.37
C GLU A 249 -20.63 2.97 -4.94
N VAL A 250 -20.15 1.85 -4.40
CA VAL A 250 -19.53 1.76 -3.06
C VAL A 250 -18.02 1.52 -3.10
N GLY A 251 -17.40 1.59 -4.28
CA GLY A 251 -15.96 1.43 -4.44
C GLY A 251 -15.45 -0.01 -4.44
N GLU A 252 -16.30 -1.01 -4.32
CA GLU A 252 -15.90 -2.41 -4.11
C GLU A 252 -15.96 -3.30 -5.37
N GLU A 253 -16.54 -2.83 -6.47
CA GLU A 253 -16.89 -3.70 -7.61
C GLU A 253 -15.68 -4.39 -8.22
N ILE A 254 -14.60 -3.67 -8.47
CA ILE A 254 -13.41 -4.23 -9.09
C ILE A 254 -12.66 -5.14 -8.11
N THR A 255 -12.51 -4.71 -6.87
CA THR A 255 -11.90 -5.54 -5.81
C THR A 255 -12.65 -6.85 -5.62
N ARG A 256 -13.99 -6.81 -5.61
CA ARG A 256 -14.82 -8.00 -5.52
C ARG A 256 -14.56 -8.96 -6.69
N ARG A 257 -14.53 -8.48 -7.93
CA ARG A 257 -14.25 -9.30 -9.12
C ARG A 257 -12.87 -9.94 -9.04
N ILE A 258 -11.85 -9.19 -8.59
CA ILE A 258 -10.50 -9.73 -8.39
C ILE A 258 -10.54 -10.90 -7.40
N ILE A 259 -11.21 -10.75 -6.26
CA ILE A 259 -11.23 -11.76 -5.21
C ILE A 259 -12.04 -12.99 -5.61
N MET A 260 -13.16 -12.83 -6.30
CA MET A 260 -13.99 -13.96 -6.75
C MET A 260 -13.23 -14.95 -7.67
N GLU A 261 -12.24 -14.49 -8.42
CA GLU A 261 -11.45 -15.37 -9.30
C GLU A 261 -10.21 -15.99 -8.60
N LEU A 262 -9.81 -15.53 -7.40
CA LEU A 262 -8.61 -16.03 -6.70
C LEU A 262 -8.56 -17.55 -6.54
N PRO A 263 -9.67 -18.28 -6.29
CA PRO A 263 -9.62 -19.73 -6.16
C PRO A 263 -9.05 -20.47 -7.38
N SER A 264 -9.18 -19.88 -8.56
CA SER A 264 -8.63 -20.39 -9.82
C SER A 264 -7.30 -19.76 -10.24
N ARG A 265 -6.87 -18.69 -9.57
CA ARG A 265 -5.72 -17.86 -9.97
C ARG A 265 -4.52 -17.95 -9.03
N LEU A 266 -4.73 -18.23 -7.73
CA LEU A 266 -3.63 -18.41 -6.79
C LEU A 266 -3.18 -19.85 -6.70
N LYS A 267 -1.87 -20.08 -6.80
CA LYS A 267 -1.24 -21.34 -6.47
C LYS A 267 -1.39 -21.62 -4.96
N PRO A 268 -1.32 -22.90 -4.52
CA PRO A 268 -1.13 -23.18 -3.10
C PRO A 268 0.08 -22.41 -2.54
N GLY A 269 -0.08 -21.73 -1.41
CA GLY A 269 0.92 -20.82 -0.83
C GLY A 269 0.97 -19.42 -1.46
N GLY A 270 0.24 -19.19 -2.55
CA GLY A 270 0.21 -17.89 -3.23
C GLY A 270 -0.54 -16.84 -2.44
N ARG A 271 -0.22 -15.56 -2.70
CA ARG A 271 -0.80 -14.38 -2.03
C ARG A 271 -1.25 -13.30 -3.00
N LEU A 272 -2.42 -12.70 -2.72
CA LEU A 272 -2.85 -11.41 -3.26
C LEU A 272 -2.46 -10.30 -2.29
N TYR A 273 -1.96 -9.18 -2.83
CA TYR A 273 -1.78 -7.90 -2.16
C TYR A 273 -2.63 -6.87 -2.89
N CYS A 274 -3.68 -6.36 -2.27
CA CYS A 274 -4.61 -5.45 -2.90
C CYS A 274 -4.78 -4.17 -2.08
N ARG A 275 -4.40 -3.03 -2.65
CA ARG A 275 -4.72 -1.72 -2.09
C ARG A 275 -6.14 -1.35 -2.49
N THR A 276 -7.01 -1.13 -1.52
CA THR A 276 -8.42 -0.89 -1.81
C THR A 276 -9.12 -0.05 -0.73
N MET A 277 -10.33 0.36 -1.02
CA MET A 277 -11.31 0.89 -0.10
C MET A 277 -12.49 -0.07 -0.04
N GLY A 278 -13.04 -0.27 1.15
CA GLY A 278 -14.26 -1.00 1.37
C GLY A 278 -15.21 -0.23 2.26
N THR A 279 -16.40 -0.78 2.49
CA THR A 279 -17.44 -0.19 3.34
C THR A 279 -17.68 -1.05 4.56
N GLU A 280 -17.94 -0.44 5.72
CA GLU A 280 -18.41 -1.14 6.90
C GLU A 280 -19.93 -1.14 6.92
N ARG A 281 -20.51 -2.32 7.14
CA ARG A 281 -21.96 -2.54 7.23
C ARG A 281 -22.27 -3.29 8.51
N PRO A 282 -23.38 -3.01 9.19
CA PRO A 282 -23.76 -3.68 10.42
C PRO A 282 -23.80 -5.20 10.28
N GLY A 283 -23.06 -5.90 11.12
CA GLY A 283 -22.97 -7.37 11.08
C GLY A 283 -22.20 -7.97 9.91
N HIS A 284 -21.72 -7.15 8.97
CA HIS A 284 -20.99 -7.58 7.78
C HIS A 284 -19.72 -6.74 7.53
N PRO A 285 -18.68 -6.85 8.38
CA PRO A 285 -17.44 -6.10 8.21
C PRO A 285 -16.76 -6.45 6.88
N PHE A 286 -15.96 -5.53 6.38
CA PHE A 286 -15.41 -5.64 5.03
C PHE A 286 -14.57 -6.91 4.84
N GLU A 287 -13.71 -7.29 5.78
CA GLU A 287 -12.91 -8.52 5.71
C GLU A 287 -13.75 -9.80 5.70
N GLN A 288 -14.92 -9.79 6.33
CA GLN A 288 -15.83 -10.94 6.28
C GLN A 288 -16.47 -11.08 4.90
N ARG A 289 -16.87 -9.96 4.26
CA ARG A 289 -17.40 -9.97 2.90
C ARG A 289 -16.33 -10.38 1.88
N ILE A 290 -15.06 -10.00 2.09
CA ILE A 290 -13.93 -10.51 1.29
C ILE A 290 -13.88 -12.03 1.35
N ARG A 291 -14.04 -12.63 2.52
CA ARG A 291 -14.12 -14.09 2.68
C ARG A 291 -15.30 -14.69 1.92
N GLU A 292 -16.47 -14.07 2.00
CA GLU A 292 -17.67 -14.52 1.29
C GLU A 292 -17.48 -14.49 -0.24
N TRP A 293 -16.76 -13.51 -0.77
CA TRP A 293 -16.47 -13.41 -2.21
C TRP A 293 -15.58 -14.53 -2.75
N LEU A 294 -14.86 -15.24 -1.90
CA LEU A 294 -14.10 -16.46 -2.29
C LEU A 294 -15.01 -17.66 -2.57
N GLY A 295 -16.32 -17.55 -2.27
CA GLY A 295 -17.33 -18.57 -2.57
C GLY A 295 -17.11 -19.87 -1.79
N GLU A 296 -17.43 -21.00 -2.41
CA GLU A 296 -17.37 -22.32 -1.80
C GLU A 296 -15.95 -22.71 -1.30
N ARG A 297 -14.93 -22.11 -1.88
CA ARG A 297 -13.53 -22.39 -1.52
C ARG A 297 -12.96 -21.47 -0.44
N HIS A 298 -13.78 -20.64 0.21
CA HIS A 298 -13.33 -19.69 1.24
C HIS A 298 -12.48 -20.32 2.36
N ALA A 299 -12.70 -21.60 2.65
CA ALA A 299 -11.97 -22.35 3.67
C ALA A 299 -10.50 -22.62 3.31
N ASP A 300 -10.13 -22.56 2.01
CA ASP A 300 -8.76 -22.74 1.53
C ASP A 300 -7.91 -21.47 1.70
N PHE A 301 -8.50 -20.37 2.18
CA PHE A 301 -7.87 -19.06 2.15
C PHE A 301 -7.86 -18.39 3.52
N ASP A 302 -6.76 -17.71 3.82
CA ASP A 302 -6.65 -16.75 4.91
C ASP A 302 -6.93 -15.36 4.38
N VAL A 303 -7.60 -14.53 5.18
CA VAL A 303 -7.96 -13.16 4.82
C VAL A 303 -7.47 -12.21 5.90
N ALA A 304 -6.75 -11.17 5.51
CA ALA A 304 -6.37 -10.09 6.40
C ALA A 304 -6.70 -8.72 5.78
N LEU A 305 -7.30 -7.86 6.57
CA LEU A 305 -7.46 -6.44 6.29
C LEU A 305 -6.54 -5.63 7.20
N PHE A 306 -5.57 -4.96 6.60
CA PHE A 306 -4.70 -4.00 7.26
C PHE A 306 -5.26 -2.60 7.01
N ALA A 307 -6.15 -2.17 7.90
CA ALA A 307 -6.86 -0.90 7.83
C ALA A 307 -5.91 0.26 8.18
N ARG A 308 -5.91 1.31 7.36
CA ARG A 308 -5.05 2.49 7.57
C ARG A 308 -5.83 3.74 7.91
N VAL A 309 -6.95 3.93 7.26
CA VAL A 309 -7.83 5.10 7.43
C VAL A 309 -9.25 4.63 7.43
N ASN A 310 -10.00 5.12 8.40
CA ASN A 310 -11.44 5.01 8.45
C ASN A 310 -12.02 6.41 8.22
N LEU A 311 -13.03 6.51 7.37
CA LEU A 311 -13.68 7.77 6.99
C LEU A 311 -15.18 7.70 7.23
N GLU A 312 -15.74 8.74 7.80
CA GLU A 312 -17.19 8.87 7.86
C GLU A 312 -17.77 9.10 6.45
N PRO A 313 -18.82 8.39 6.03
CA PRO A 313 -19.43 8.53 4.72
C PRO A 313 -19.84 9.98 4.40
N ARG A 314 -20.31 10.72 5.40
CA ARG A 314 -20.71 12.12 5.24
C ARG A 314 -19.53 13.04 4.99
N GLN A 315 -18.39 12.81 5.68
CA GLN A 315 -17.15 13.55 5.43
C GLN A 315 -16.64 13.27 4.01
N PHE A 316 -16.58 12.01 3.61
CA PHE A 316 -16.20 11.63 2.25
C PHE A 316 -17.11 12.30 1.20
N ALA A 317 -18.43 12.24 1.38
CA ALA A 317 -19.40 12.88 0.49
C ALA A 317 -19.18 14.39 0.37
N LEU A 318 -18.86 15.06 1.47
CA LEU A 318 -18.57 16.51 1.47
C LEU A 318 -17.29 16.83 0.70
N GLU A 319 -16.21 16.08 0.95
CA GLU A 319 -14.92 16.24 0.27
C GLU A 319 -15.06 16.02 -1.24
N GLU A 320 -15.74 14.95 -1.66
CA GLU A 320 -15.99 14.66 -3.07
C GLU A 320 -16.85 15.74 -3.76
N THR A 321 -17.88 16.21 -3.07
CA THR A 321 -18.74 17.28 -3.59
C THR A 321 -17.96 18.57 -3.78
N ILE A 322 -17.11 18.96 -2.82
CA ILE A 322 -16.27 20.17 -2.92
C ILE A 322 -15.23 20.02 -4.04
N ASN A 323 -14.52 18.89 -4.07
CA ASN A 323 -13.47 18.64 -5.06
C ASN A 323 -13.98 18.68 -6.51
N LYS A 324 -15.25 18.29 -6.72
CA LYS A 324 -15.90 18.29 -8.03
C LYS A 324 -16.70 19.55 -8.31
N ASN A 325 -16.59 20.59 -7.47
CA ASN A 325 -17.40 21.81 -7.55
C ASN A 325 -18.91 21.52 -7.57
N GLY A 326 -19.32 20.44 -6.89
CA GLY A 326 -20.72 20.03 -6.77
C GLY A 326 -21.50 20.90 -5.77
N GLY A 327 -22.81 20.74 -5.78
CA GLY A 327 -23.71 21.48 -4.90
C GLY A 327 -24.48 20.60 -3.91
N ARG A 328 -25.38 21.24 -3.15
CA ARG A 328 -26.23 20.54 -2.15
C ARG A 328 -26.98 19.33 -2.71
N GLN A 329 -27.38 19.38 -3.98
CA GLN A 329 -28.11 18.26 -4.62
C GLN A 329 -27.20 17.03 -4.78
N GLU A 330 -25.94 17.22 -5.17
CA GLU A 330 -24.97 16.13 -5.29
C GLU A 330 -24.64 15.53 -3.93
N PHE A 331 -24.41 16.38 -2.94
CA PHE A 331 -24.21 15.93 -1.55
C PHE A 331 -25.38 15.06 -1.06
N ALA A 332 -26.62 15.46 -1.31
CA ALA A 332 -27.79 14.67 -0.95
C ALA A 332 -27.89 13.33 -1.73
N GLN A 333 -27.34 13.24 -2.94
CA GLN A 333 -27.25 11.97 -3.67
C GLN A 333 -26.26 11.01 -2.99
N TRP A 334 -25.11 11.51 -2.52
CA TRP A 334 -24.15 10.74 -1.73
C TRP A 334 -24.78 10.18 -0.45
N GLU A 335 -25.45 11.03 0.34
CA GLU A 335 -26.13 10.59 1.58
C GLU A 335 -27.16 9.48 1.30
N LYS A 336 -27.97 9.63 0.26
CA LYS A 336 -28.93 8.59 -0.15
C LYS A 336 -28.26 7.30 -0.59
N MET A 337 -27.15 7.40 -1.33
CA MET A 337 -26.42 6.23 -1.82
C MET A 337 -25.82 5.45 -0.67
N PHE A 338 -25.15 6.11 0.29
CA PHE A 338 -24.59 5.44 1.46
C PHE A 338 -25.68 4.83 2.35
N ALA A 339 -26.79 5.55 2.56
CA ALA A 339 -27.90 5.05 3.37
C ALA A 339 -28.56 3.79 2.77
N ARG A 340 -28.81 3.75 1.44
CA ARG A 340 -29.42 2.57 0.81
C ARG A 340 -28.52 1.34 0.77
N ASN A 341 -27.17 1.56 0.82
CA ASN A 341 -26.18 0.49 0.88
C ASN A 341 -25.76 0.14 2.30
N ASP A 342 -26.41 0.74 3.31
CA ASP A 342 -26.15 0.56 4.74
C ASP A 342 -24.67 0.78 5.11
N VAL A 343 -24.05 1.81 4.52
CA VAL A 343 -22.64 2.15 4.72
C VAL A 343 -22.52 3.03 5.96
N HIS A 344 -21.84 2.52 6.99
CA HIS A 344 -21.60 3.23 8.24
C HIS A 344 -20.21 3.86 8.31
N GLU A 345 -19.25 3.30 7.62
CA GLU A 345 -17.87 3.79 7.54
C GLU A 345 -17.22 3.32 6.23
N LEU A 346 -16.23 4.06 5.76
CA LEU A 346 -15.35 3.66 4.67
C LEU A 346 -14.00 3.29 5.26
N VAL A 347 -13.47 2.13 4.90
CA VAL A 347 -12.15 1.67 5.33
C VAL A 347 -11.19 1.59 4.16
N ILE A 348 -10.04 2.26 4.30
CA ILE A 348 -8.98 2.26 3.30
C ILE A 348 -7.80 1.45 3.86
N GLY A 349 -7.32 0.46 3.09
CA GLY A 349 -6.24 -0.39 3.58
C GLY A 349 -5.62 -1.29 2.52
N ILE A 350 -4.86 -2.25 3.01
CA ILE A 350 -4.30 -3.34 2.23
C ILE A 350 -5.02 -4.62 2.61
N VAL A 351 -5.55 -5.30 1.61
CA VAL A 351 -6.10 -6.64 1.74
C VAL A 351 -5.05 -7.65 1.33
N ILE A 352 -4.78 -8.63 2.19
CA ILE A 352 -3.97 -9.80 1.85
C ILE A 352 -4.87 -11.02 1.89
N VAL A 353 -4.89 -11.78 0.80
CA VAL A 353 -5.56 -13.07 0.72
C VAL A 353 -4.51 -14.13 0.37
N GLN A 354 -4.36 -15.13 1.22
CA GLN A 354 -3.40 -16.21 1.02
C GLN A 354 -4.11 -17.53 0.84
N ARG A 355 -3.77 -18.29 -0.21
CA ARG A 355 -4.15 -19.68 -0.33
C ARG A 355 -3.18 -20.56 0.48
N HIS A 356 -3.64 -21.17 1.57
CA HIS A 356 -2.75 -22.00 2.38
C HIS A 356 -2.50 -23.39 1.75
N THR A 357 -1.45 -24.07 2.20
CA THR A 357 -0.99 -25.37 1.67
C THR A 357 -1.31 -26.54 2.58
N ASP A 358 -1.54 -26.26 3.86
CA ASP A 358 -1.74 -27.24 4.92
C ASP A 358 -3.23 -27.36 5.30
N GLN A 359 -3.58 -28.51 5.85
CA GLN A 359 -4.93 -28.75 6.36
C GLN A 359 -5.05 -28.16 7.76
N ARG A 360 -5.49 -26.91 7.83
CA ARG A 360 -5.78 -26.18 9.07
C ARG A 360 -7.01 -25.28 8.86
N PRO A 361 -7.67 -24.85 9.94
CA PRO A 361 -8.68 -23.81 9.82
C PRO A 361 -8.11 -22.54 9.18
N SER A 362 -8.92 -21.89 8.36
CA SER A 362 -8.61 -20.58 7.83
C SER A 362 -8.92 -19.50 8.85
N PHE A 363 -8.25 -18.33 8.75
CA PHE A 363 -8.53 -17.19 9.61
C PHE A 363 -8.97 -15.97 8.81
N THR A 364 -9.68 -15.06 9.50
CA THR A 364 -9.97 -13.70 9.04
C THR A 364 -9.55 -12.75 10.13
N ILE A 365 -8.68 -11.80 9.82
CA ILE A 365 -8.20 -10.81 10.78
C ILE A 365 -8.28 -9.39 10.24
N ARG A 366 -8.38 -8.45 11.17
CA ARG A 366 -8.18 -7.02 10.93
C ARG A 366 -7.08 -6.50 11.85
N ARG A 367 -6.21 -5.63 11.31
CA ARG A 367 -5.21 -4.89 12.08
C ARG A 367 -5.20 -3.44 11.61
N THR A 368 -5.01 -2.52 12.54
CA THR A 368 -4.80 -1.10 12.21
C THR A 368 -3.33 -0.83 12.00
N ILE A 369 -2.98 -0.24 10.86
CA ILE A 369 -1.61 0.11 10.49
C ILE A 369 -1.41 1.63 10.45
N GLY A 370 -0.28 2.07 10.99
CA GLY A 370 0.16 3.46 10.95
C GLY A 370 1.10 3.78 9.78
N SER A 371 1.57 5.01 9.72
CA SER A 371 2.57 5.44 8.72
C SER A 371 3.94 4.79 8.93
N ALA A 372 4.23 4.37 10.17
CA ALA A 372 5.48 3.75 10.56
C ALA A 372 5.43 2.21 10.54
N THR A 373 4.29 1.60 10.22
CA THR A 373 4.17 0.13 10.12
C THR A 373 5.05 -0.39 8.99
N PRO A 374 6.04 -1.25 9.25
CA PRO A 374 6.87 -1.81 8.18
C PRO A 374 6.11 -2.90 7.41
N ALA A 375 6.38 -3.06 6.11
CA ALA A 375 5.76 -4.09 5.28
C ALA A 375 5.93 -5.50 5.85
N ALA A 376 7.09 -5.80 6.41
CA ALA A 376 7.37 -7.07 7.07
C ALA A 376 6.41 -7.39 8.23
N ALA A 377 5.75 -6.39 8.82
CA ALA A 377 4.76 -6.63 9.88
C ALA A 377 3.50 -7.32 9.34
N LEU A 378 3.11 -7.02 8.10
CA LEU A 378 1.95 -7.65 7.47
C LEU A 378 2.24 -9.14 7.23
N GLU A 379 3.43 -9.45 6.71
CA GLU A 379 3.91 -10.82 6.53
C GLU A 379 4.01 -11.56 7.86
N TRP A 380 4.56 -10.89 8.87
CA TRP A 380 4.65 -11.42 10.23
C TRP A 380 3.27 -11.80 10.78
N ALA A 381 2.28 -10.90 10.66
CA ALA A 381 0.92 -11.17 11.14
C ALA A 381 0.29 -12.37 10.43
N MET A 382 0.40 -12.44 9.09
CA MET A 382 -0.11 -13.57 8.30
C MET A 382 0.52 -14.89 8.75
N ASN A 383 1.83 -14.91 8.96
CA ASN A 383 2.55 -16.12 9.34
C ASN A 383 2.25 -16.53 10.80
N TRP A 384 2.15 -15.56 11.71
CA TRP A 384 1.78 -15.81 13.11
C TRP A 384 0.37 -16.38 13.24
N GLU A 385 -0.62 -15.74 12.62
CA GLU A 385 -2.01 -16.23 12.67
C GLU A 385 -2.15 -17.61 12.01
N ALA A 386 -1.40 -17.88 10.95
CA ALA A 386 -1.34 -19.20 10.33
C ALA A 386 -0.77 -20.26 11.28
N GLU A 387 0.29 -19.94 12.05
CA GLU A 387 0.84 -20.86 13.06
C GLU A 387 -0.17 -21.16 14.17
N LEU A 388 -0.94 -20.17 14.61
CA LEU A 388 -1.97 -20.34 15.64
C LEU A 388 -3.10 -21.31 15.21
N GLN A 389 -3.36 -21.46 13.90
CA GLN A 389 -4.37 -22.37 13.38
C GLN A 389 -3.88 -23.82 13.30
N ARG A 390 -2.59 -24.09 13.48
CA ARG A 390 -2.05 -25.44 13.43
C ARG A 390 -2.38 -26.22 14.68
N GLU A 391 -2.65 -27.52 14.50
CA GLU A 391 -2.92 -28.43 15.62
C GLU A 391 -1.80 -28.38 16.69
N GLY A 392 -2.18 -28.26 17.94
CA GLY A 392 -1.25 -28.18 19.08
C GLY A 392 -0.47 -26.87 19.21
N ALA A 393 -0.71 -25.84 18.37
CA ALA A 393 0.02 -24.58 18.43
C ALA A 393 -0.02 -23.91 19.82
N ILE A 394 -1.19 -23.87 20.44
CA ILE A 394 -1.37 -23.30 21.78
C ILE A 394 -0.60 -24.10 22.83
N GLY A 395 -0.56 -25.43 22.71
CA GLY A 395 0.23 -26.30 23.59
C GLY A 395 1.74 -26.07 23.42
N ARG A 396 2.21 -25.91 22.17
CA ARG A 396 3.63 -25.59 21.88
C ARG A 396 4.04 -24.24 22.48
N LEU A 397 3.12 -23.29 22.57
CA LEU A 397 3.40 -21.97 23.15
C LEU A 397 3.85 -22.04 24.62
N LEU A 398 3.43 -23.07 25.39
CA LEU A 398 3.90 -23.29 26.76
C LEU A 398 5.43 -23.43 26.88
N GLN A 399 6.09 -23.91 25.81
CA GLN A 399 7.54 -24.07 25.77
C GLN A 399 8.26 -22.86 25.14
N ALA A 400 7.51 -21.90 24.61
CA ALA A 400 8.07 -20.70 24.01
C ALA A 400 8.59 -19.72 25.07
N GLU A 401 9.64 -19.02 24.72
CA GLU A 401 10.19 -17.89 25.45
C GLU A 401 9.59 -16.60 24.90
N LEU A 402 9.00 -15.78 25.79
CA LEU A 402 8.35 -14.54 25.38
C LEU A 402 9.20 -13.33 25.75
N LEU A 403 9.25 -12.37 24.81
CA LEU A 403 9.89 -11.08 25.00
C LEU A 403 8.83 -9.97 24.86
N ALA A 404 8.75 -9.11 25.86
CA ALA A 404 7.86 -7.94 25.79
C ALA A 404 8.37 -6.93 24.75
N ASN A 405 7.42 -6.33 24.03
CA ASN A 405 7.76 -5.22 23.13
C ASN A 405 8.06 -3.97 23.98
N PRO A 406 9.28 -3.40 23.89
CA PRO A 406 9.69 -2.27 24.73
C PRO A 406 8.94 -0.97 24.42
N LYS A 407 8.16 -0.93 23.32
CA LYS A 407 7.31 0.20 22.95
C LYS A 407 5.89 0.12 23.53
N THR A 408 5.61 -0.93 24.34
CA THR A 408 4.31 -1.08 25.00
C THR A 408 4.14 -0.01 26.08
N GLU A 409 3.08 0.75 25.99
CA GLU A 409 2.66 1.71 27.01
C GLU A 409 1.61 1.09 27.92
N ILE A 410 1.66 1.43 29.21
CA ILE A 410 0.64 1.06 30.19
C ILE A 410 -0.07 2.33 30.60
N ILE A 411 -1.32 2.46 30.17
CA ILE A 411 -2.17 3.61 30.45
C ILE A 411 -3.09 3.26 31.61
N VAL A 412 -3.00 4.02 32.71
CA VAL A 412 -3.84 3.84 33.90
C VAL A 412 -4.76 5.04 34.02
N ARG A 413 -6.06 4.83 33.91
CA ARG A 413 -7.05 5.83 34.19
C ARG A 413 -7.45 5.77 35.67
N HIS A 414 -7.32 6.89 36.34
CA HIS A 414 -7.78 7.04 37.72
C HIS A 414 -9.09 7.83 37.77
N THR A 415 -9.94 7.47 38.71
CA THR A 415 -11.16 8.23 39.04
C THR A 415 -11.12 8.74 40.46
N LEU A 416 -11.68 9.92 40.66
CA LEU A 416 -11.90 10.49 41.98
C LEU A 416 -13.26 10.03 42.49
N ARG A 417 -13.31 9.19 43.55
CA ARG A 417 -14.54 8.73 44.21
C ARG A 417 -14.39 8.94 45.71
N ASP A 418 -15.37 9.54 46.31
CA ASP A 418 -15.47 9.77 47.78
C ASP A 418 -14.21 10.43 48.38
N GLY A 419 -13.54 11.28 47.60
CA GLY A 419 -12.33 11.98 48.02
C GLY A 419 -11.00 11.21 47.79
N ASP A 420 -11.07 9.96 47.34
CA ASP A 420 -9.89 9.13 47.01
C ASP A 420 -9.68 8.97 45.51
N ILE A 421 -8.41 8.89 45.11
CA ILE A 421 -7.99 8.59 43.73
C ILE A 421 -7.72 7.09 43.63
N SER A 422 -8.54 6.40 42.85
CA SER A 422 -8.38 4.97 42.61
C SER A 422 -8.21 4.64 41.13
N PRO A 423 -7.37 3.63 40.77
CA PRO A 423 -7.25 3.17 39.39
C PRO A 423 -8.57 2.49 38.96
N GLU A 424 -9.11 2.89 37.82
CA GLU A 424 -10.36 2.33 37.30
C GLU A 424 -10.13 1.39 36.10
N ASN A 425 -9.24 1.81 35.18
CA ASN A 425 -8.98 1.06 33.97
C ASN A 425 -7.48 1.01 33.67
N PHE A 426 -7.05 -0.17 33.25
CA PHE A 426 -5.71 -0.41 32.72
C PHE A 426 -5.82 -0.72 31.23
N THR A 427 -5.01 -0.09 30.41
CA THR A 427 -4.93 -0.36 28.97
C THR A 427 -3.45 -0.57 28.59
N LEU A 428 -3.17 -1.66 27.92
CA LEU A 428 -1.92 -1.82 27.17
C LEU A 428 -2.11 -1.17 25.81
N SER A 429 -1.25 -0.25 25.45
CA SER A 429 -1.28 0.48 24.18
C SER A 429 0.03 0.33 23.44
N ILE A 430 -0.06 0.22 22.12
CA ILE A 430 1.11 0.15 21.25
C ILE A 430 0.77 0.72 19.86
N GLU A 431 1.69 1.52 19.33
CA GLU A 431 1.56 2.08 17.96
C GLU A 431 2.23 1.19 16.90
N MET A 432 3.16 0.34 17.33
CA MET A 432 3.99 -0.46 16.42
C MET A 432 4.13 -1.90 16.91
N PRO A 433 3.99 -2.89 16.02
CA PRO A 433 3.83 -2.82 14.56
C PRO A 433 2.41 -2.46 14.10
N PHE A 434 1.42 -2.62 14.99
CA PHE A 434 0.01 -2.31 14.74
C PHE A 434 -0.49 -1.38 15.85
N ALA A 435 -1.27 -0.36 15.50
CA ALA A 435 -1.92 0.47 16.50
C ALA A 435 -2.98 -0.38 17.23
N THR A 436 -2.69 -0.76 18.46
CA THR A 436 -3.53 -1.70 19.23
C THR A 436 -3.67 -1.24 20.67
N ASP A 437 -4.91 -1.16 21.13
CA ASP A 437 -5.26 -0.98 22.53
C ASP A 437 -5.91 -2.25 23.08
N CYS A 438 -5.46 -2.71 24.23
CA CYS A 438 -5.98 -3.88 24.90
C CYS A 438 -6.36 -3.53 26.35
N LYS A 439 -7.64 -3.69 26.72
CA LYS A 439 -8.03 -3.60 28.12
C LYS A 439 -7.32 -4.69 28.92
N ALA A 440 -6.63 -4.31 29.97
CA ALA A 440 -5.79 -5.19 30.76
C ALA A 440 -6.20 -5.20 32.24
N GLN A 441 -5.84 -6.27 32.93
CA GLN A 441 -5.83 -6.31 34.38
C GLN A 441 -4.46 -5.86 34.89
N PRO A 442 -4.34 -5.30 36.11
CA PRO A 442 -3.07 -4.83 36.67
C PRO A 442 -1.95 -5.87 36.63
N TRP A 443 -2.27 -7.14 36.86
CA TRP A 443 -1.32 -8.24 36.85
C TRP A 443 -0.71 -8.50 35.48
N MET A 444 -1.40 -8.17 34.37
CA MET A 444 -0.88 -8.33 33.01
C MET A 444 0.30 -7.41 32.77
N ALA A 445 0.28 -6.19 33.32
CA ALA A 445 1.43 -5.28 33.27
C ALA A 445 2.64 -5.87 34.03
N LEU A 446 2.40 -6.50 35.19
CA LEU A 446 3.45 -7.20 35.96
C LEU A 446 3.99 -8.41 35.19
N LEU A 447 3.11 -9.16 34.51
CA LEU A 447 3.50 -10.31 33.67
C LEU A 447 4.43 -9.87 32.54
N LEU A 448 4.12 -8.76 31.85
CA LEU A 448 4.98 -8.24 30.78
C LEU A 448 6.42 -7.97 31.25
N THR A 449 6.62 -7.53 32.50
CA THR A 449 7.97 -7.33 33.05
C THR A 449 8.77 -8.63 33.23
N ARG A 450 8.11 -9.77 33.17
CA ARG A 450 8.72 -11.11 33.27
C ARG A 450 8.96 -11.76 31.92
N CYS A 451 8.44 -11.14 30.83
CA CYS A 451 8.67 -11.60 29.47
C CYS A 451 10.00 -11.03 28.95
N ASP A 452 11.09 -11.65 29.37
CA ASP A 452 12.49 -11.20 29.17
C ASP A 452 13.19 -11.88 27.98
N GLY A 453 12.47 -12.73 27.24
CA GLY A 453 13.00 -13.53 26.13
C GLY A 453 13.75 -14.79 26.55
N LYS A 454 13.67 -15.15 27.85
CA LYS A 454 14.32 -16.35 28.42
C LYS A 454 13.34 -17.19 29.25
N THR A 455 12.33 -16.55 29.82
CA THR A 455 11.35 -17.20 30.70
C THR A 455 10.29 -17.87 29.81
N LYS A 456 10.07 -19.15 30.00
CA LYS A 456 9.06 -19.93 29.27
C LYS A 456 7.66 -19.58 29.73
N VAL A 457 6.68 -19.71 28.81
CA VAL A 457 5.25 -19.54 29.13
C VAL A 457 4.81 -20.46 30.27
N ALA A 458 5.30 -21.70 30.34
CA ALA A 458 5.01 -22.61 31.45
C ALA A 458 5.45 -22.05 32.81
N ASP A 459 6.62 -21.40 32.88
CA ASP A 459 7.13 -20.79 34.11
C ASP A 459 6.33 -19.53 34.45
N LEU A 460 5.95 -18.71 33.45
CA LEU A 460 5.07 -17.57 33.64
C LEU A 460 3.69 -17.99 34.16
N PHE A 461 3.17 -19.12 33.69
CA PHE A 461 1.91 -19.69 34.17
C PHE A 461 2.01 -20.10 35.66
N ALA A 462 3.08 -20.81 36.01
CA ALA A 462 3.32 -21.20 37.41
C ALA A 462 3.44 -19.96 38.31
N LEU A 463 4.17 -18.94 37.87
CA LEU A 463 4.32 -17.66 38.58
C LEU A 463 2.96 -16.94 38.75
N ALA A 464 2.13 -16.94 37.71
CA ALA A 464 0.81 -16.30 37.76
C ALA A 464 -0.12 -16.98 38.78
N LYS A 465 -0.09 -18.30 38.88
CA LYS A 465 -0.80 -19.04 39.93
C LYS A 465 -0.26 -18.75 41.32
N GLN A 466 1.06 -18.79 41.47
CA GLN A 466 1.72 -18.54 42.78
C GLN A 466 1.39 -17.15 43.33
N ASN A 467 1.33 -16.14 42.48
CA ASN A 467 1.00 -14.77 42.87
C ASN A 467 -0.49 -14.47 42.95
N GLY A 468 -1.38 -15.44 42.66
CA GLY A 468 -2.83 -15.24 42.65
C GLY A 468 -3.29 -14.28 41.52
N TRP A 469 -2.52 -14.15 40.45
CA TRP A 469 -2.88 -13.32 39.27
C TRP A 469 -4.00 -13.96 38.47
N ILE A 470 -4.08 -15.28 38.49
CA ILE A 470 -5.12 -16.08 37.86
C ILE A 470 -5.70 -17.05 38.88
N VAL A 471 -6.94 -17.49 38.67
CA VAL A 471 -7.57 -18.47 39.56
C VAL A 471 -6.86 -19.83 39.45
N PRO A 472 -6.77 -20.60 40.57
CA PRO A 472 -6.05 -21.88 40.61
C PRO A 472 -6.50 -22.87 39.52
N GLU A 473 -7.77 -22.87 39.16
CA GLU A 473 -8.41 -23.77 38.20
C GLU A 473 -8.14 -23.38 36.74
N THR A 474 -7.55 -22.20 36.48
CA THR A 474 -7.26 -21.75 35.11
C THR A 474 -6.40 -22.81 34.38
N PRO A 475 -6.88 -23.34 33.24
CA PRO A 475 -6.10 -24.27 32.42
C PRO A 475 -4.87 -23.56 31.81
N ALA A 476 -3.76 -24.28 31.66
CA ALA A 476 -2.56 -23.76 31.01
C ALA A 476 -2.82 -23.35 29.55
N GLU A 477 -3.74 -24.04 28.90
CA GLU A 477 -4.13 -23.71 27.53
C GLU A 477 -4.84 -22.35 27.42
N GLU A 478 -5.73 -22.03 28.37
CA GLU A 478 -6.42 -20.74 28.42
C GLU A 478 -5.43 -19.58 28.65
N PHE A 479 -4.48 -19.78 29.57
CA PHE A 479 -3.40 -18.83 29.80
C PHE A 479 -2.53 -18.64 28.53
N SER A 480 -2.21 -19.73 27.83
CA SER A 480 -1.46 -19.66 26.57
C SER A 480 -2.23 -18.91 25.48
N ARG A 481 -3.56 -19.08 25.39
CA ARG A 481 -4.41 -18.33 24.45
C ARG A 481 -4.39 -16.83 24.74
N LEU A 482 -4.43 -16.44 26.01
CA LEU A 482 -4.30 -15.04 26.39
C LEU A 482 -2.94 -14.47 25.91
N LEU A 483 -1.84 -15.18 26.14
CA LEU A 483 -0.52 -14.74 25.69
C LEU A 483 -0.41 -14.73 24.15
N ALA A 484 -1.01 -15.70 23.45
CA ALA A 484 -1.10 -15.68 21.99
C ALA A 484 -1.80 -14.43 21.49
N THR A 485 -2.89 -13.99 22.17
CA THR A 485 -3.59 -12.74 21.82
C THR A 485 -2.68 -11.52 22.01
N LEU A 486 -1.87 -11.48 23.08
CA LEU A 486 -0.89 -10.39 23.27
C LEU A 486 0.23 -10.41 22.21
N VAL A 487 0.63 -11.60 21.75
CA VAL A 487 1.56 -11.70 20.60
C VAL A 487 0.87 -11.18 19.33
N SER A 488 -0.35 -11.63 19.02
CA SER A 488 -1.14 -11.15 17.87
C SER A 488 -1.31 -9.61 17.87
N GLY A 489 -1.43 -9.00 19.06
CA GLY A 489 -1.50 -7.54 19.23
C GLY A 489 -0.18 -6.81 19.09
N GLY A 490 0.95 -7.53 19.04
CA GLY A 490 2.29 -6.93 18.97
C GLY A 490 2.89 -6.52 20.32
N PHE A 491 2.24 -6.81 21.45
CA PHE A 491 2.74 -6.54 22.80
C PHE A 491 3.85 -7.50 23.22
N LEU A 492 3.81 -8.72 22.70
CA LEU A 492 4.78 -9.79 22.93
C LEU A 492 5.30 -10.32 21.59
N GLN A 493 6.47 -10.97 21.66
CA GLN A 493 7.04 -11.73 20.55
C GLN A 493 7.67 -13.02 21.06
N THR A 494 7.74 -14.04 20.21
CA THR A 494 8.50 -15.27 20.48
C THR A 494 9.85 -15.23 19.78
N LYS A 495 10.72 -16.19 20.09
CA LYS A 495 12.02 -16.34 19.43
C LYS A 495 11.87 -16.61 17.93
N ASP A 496 10.87 -17.40 17.54
CA ASP A 496 10.62 -17.81 16.16
C ASP A 496 9.77 -16.78 15.37
N PHE A 497 8.97 -15.98 16.09
CA PHE A 497 8.13 -14.91 15.54
C PHE A 497 8.52 -13.56 16.14
N ARG A 498 9.70 -13.08 15.76
CA ARG A 498 10.16 -11.76 16.16
C ARG A 498 9.48 -10.67 15.36
N LEU A 499 9.10 -9.61 16.07
CA LEU A 499 8.53 -8.43 15.43
C LEU A 499 9.59 -7.76 14.53
N PRO A 500 9.21 -7.34 13.33
CA PRO A 500 10.10 -6.59 12.45
C PRO A 500 10.57 -5.30 13.13
N ALA A 501 11.84 -4.97 12.95
CA ALA A 501 12.37 -3.68 13.38
C ALA A 501 11.64 -2.54 12.64
N ALA A 502 11.41 -1.43 13.35
CA ALA A 502 10.93 -0.23 12.70
C ALA A 502 11.95 0.21 11.63
N THR A 503 11.52 0.38 10.40
CA THR A 503 12.34 1.03 9.37
C THR A 503 12.43 2.51 9.76
N GLY A 504 13.64 2.95 10.11
CA GLY A 504 13.96 4.34 10.45
C GLY A 504 13.82 5.29 9.25
#